data_c87eae951dc21b0cb32acdf0de00500d
#
_entry.id   c87eae951dc21b0cb32acdf0de00500d
#
_cell.length_a   1.000
_cell.length_b   1.000
_cell.length_c   1.000
_cell.angle_alpha   90.00
_cell.angle_beta   90.00
_cell.angle_gamma   90.00
#
_symmetry.space_group_name_H-M   'P 1'
#
loop_
_entity.id
_entity.type
_entity.pdbx_description
1 polymer ?
#
loop_
_entity_poly.entity_id
_entity_poly.type
_entity_poly.pdbx_seq_one_letter_code
_entity_poly.pdbx_strand_id
1 'polypeptide(L)'
;MRIAQLSDSFLPIMDGVARVTLAYTETLCKMGHELTVIAPLCDTGHRGGLPFELVDFKAVRLPLLKQYKTAEARWDKHYMERIKMVPLDIVHTQSPFAAGTEALRLAVERNIPLVGMFHSKYEDDFVKAVHSRRIAHIGTRIVVDFYNRCDEVWTVSESSVDVMREYGYRGDVQVMLNGVSMKPVSREKLDEINARFDLGASPVLLYVGQLDWKKNLLNLILAAGEMKKAGTDFRLVFAGQGINREEMENKLNELGLMPHTRFTGHITEADTLAALYQRAAVYAFPSLYDTASMTVREAAALGTPSVMVRGATTASIVEDGENGFLCDDTPEDLARVITRAITDPDALKKAGEGAKKTISIPWEQTMEKAVKRYENLIELGRQGKLKDKSKRLL
;
A
#
# COMPACT_ATOMS: atom_id res chain seq x y z
N MET A 1 -0.36 -23.98 9.80
CA MET A 1 0.82 -23.30 10.40
C MET A 1 0.33 -22.23 11.35
N ARG A 2 1.10 -21.96 12.40
CA ARG A 2 0.89 -20.89 13.38
C ARG A 2 1.83 -19.74 13.05
N ILE A 3 1.28 -18.67 12.51
CA ILE A 3 2.03 -17.58 11.89
C ILE A 3 1.84 -16.31 12.70
N ALA A 4 2.92 -15.67 13.14
CA ALA A 4 2.87 -14.31 13.68
C ALA A 4 3.08 -13.28 12.57
N GLN A 5 2.17 -12.32 12.45
CA GLN A 5 2.31 -11.11 11.63
C GLN A 5 2.60 -9.92 12.55
N LEU A 6 3.75 -9.27 12.37
CA LEU A 6 4.11 -8.11 13.19
C LEU A 6 4.10 -6.83 12.35
N SER A 7 3.54 -5.75 12.89
CA SER A 7 3.47 -4.46 12.20
C SER A 7 3.50 -3.31 13.19
N ASP A 8 4.27 -2.27 12.89
CA ASP A 8 4.27 -1.02 13.70
C ASP A 8 2.99 -0.20 13.51
N SER A 9 2.28 -0.41 12.40
CA SER A 9 0.99 0.20 12.11
C SER A 9 -0.09 -0.88 11.97
N PHE A 10 -1.12 -0.77 12.79
CA PHE A 10 -2.28 -1.68 12.76
C PHE A 10 -3.52 -0.99 13.32
N LEU A 11 -4.68 -1.66 13.25
CA LEU A 11 -5.97 -1.13 13.72
C LEU A 11 -5.85 -0.41 15.08
N PRO A 12 -6.51 0.73 15.27
CA PRO A 12 -7.47 1.41 14.39
C PRO A 12 -6.84 2.29 13.28
N ILE A 13 -5.51 2.35 13.18
CA ILE A 13 -4.81 3.10 12.14
C ILE A 13 -4.77 2.25 10.88
N MET A 14 -5.30 2.77 9.76
CA MET A 14 -5.42 2.08 8.47
C MET A 14 -4.60 2.78 7.40
N ASP A 15 -3.28 2.80 7.56
CA ASP A 15 -2.35 3.17 6.49
C ASP A 15 -2.10 2.01 5.50
N GLY A 16 -1.22 2.21 4.52
CA GLY A 16 -0.92 1.20 3.50
C GLY A 16 -0.39 -0.11 4.09
N VAL A 17 0.50 -0.03 5.09
CA VAL A 17 1.11 -1.21 5.73
C VAL A 17 0.09 -1.96 6.59
N ALA A 18 -0.75 -1.23 7.35
CA ALA A 18 -1.82 -1.82 8.14
C ALA A 18 -2.84 -2.58 7.27
N ARG A 19 -3.19 -2.01 6.10
CA ARG A 19 -4.08 -2.67 5.11
C ARG A 19 -3.47 -3.96 4.56
N VAL A 20 -2.20 -3.94 4.23
CA VAL A 20 -1.48 -5.14 3.76
C VAL A 20 -1.41 -6.18 4.86
N THR A 21 -1.03 -5.79 6.09
CA THR A 21 -0.98 -6.70 7.24
C THR A 21 -2.33 -7.37 7.48
N LEU A 22 -3.42 -6.60 7.46
CA LEU A 22 -4.77 -7.13 7.63
C LEU A 22 -5.14 -8.11 6.52
N ALA A 23 -4.90 -7.74 5.26
CA ALA A 23 -5.22 -8.58 4.12
C ALA A 23 -4.43 -9.90 4.10
N TYR A 24 -3.13 -9.87 4.43
CA TYR A 24 -2.31 -11.07 4.64
C TYR A 24 -2.93 -11.97 5.70
N THR A 25 -3.23 -11.39 6.87
CA THR A 25 -3.75 -12.12 8.02
C THR A 25 -5.09 -12.77 7.72
N GLU A 26 -6.05 -12.00 7.21
CA GLU A 26 -7.38 -12.50 6.89
C GLU A 26 -7.36 -13.58 5.80
N THR A 27 -6.52 -13.40 4.75
CA THR A 27 -6.43 -14.38 3.67
C THR A 27 -5.81 -15.68 4.16
N LEU A 28 -4.75 -15.62 4.94
CA LEU A 28 -4.12 -16.81 5.54
C LEU A 28 -5.06 -17.52 6.53
N CYS A 29 -5.88 -16.78 7.30
CA CYS A 29 -6.94 -17.38 8.13
C CYS A 29 -7.96 -18.15 7.29
N LYS A 30 -8.42 -17.56 6.17
CA LYS A 30 -9.34 -18.23 5.22
C LYS A 30 -8.73 -19.49 4.60
N MET A 31 -7.40 -19.53 4.45
CA MET A 31 -6.66 -20.71 3.97
C MET A 31 -6.44 -21.76 5.08
N GLY A 32 -6.95 -21.57 6.29
CA GLY A 32 -6.90 -22.52 7.39
C GLY A 32 -5.64 -22.44 8.26
N HIS A 33 -4.92 -21.32 8.24
CA HIS A 33 -3.77 -21.10 9.11
C HIS A 33 -4.19 -20.36 10.40
N GLU A 34 -3.46 -20.60 11.49
CA GLU A 34 -3.66 -19.91 12.78
C GLU A 34 -2.79 -18.64 12.78
N LEU A 35 -3.41 -17.49 12.93
CA LEU A 35 -2.74 -16.19 12.84
C LEU A 35 -2.77 -15.45 14.18
N THR A 36 -1.61 -14.90 14.52
CA THR A 36 -1.46 -13.95 15.63
C THR A 36 -0.88 -12.65 15.07
N VAL A 37 -1.60 -11.54 15.23
CA VAL A 37 -1.06 -10.21 14.92
C VAL A 37 -0.44 -9.62 16.18
N ILE A 38 0.78 -9.12 16.06
CA ILE A 38 1.51 -8.49 17.16
C ILE A 38 1.83 -7.05 16.76
N ALA A 39 1.40 -6.07 17.56
CA ALA A 39 1.56 -4.66 17.23
C ALA A 39 1.81 -3.78 18.46
N PRO A 40 2.64 -2.72 18.34
CA PRO A 40 2.83 -1.72 19.39
C PRO A 40 1.66 -0.74 19.41
N LEU A 41 0.59 -1.03 20.15
CA LEU A 41 -0.59 -0.18 20.27
C LEU A 41 -0.46 0.79 21.44
N CYS A 42 -0.68 2.10 21.19
CA CYS A 42 -0.64 3.11 22.25
C CYS A 42 -1.92 3.15 23.09
N ASP A 43 -3.03 2.73 22.50
CA ASP A 43 -4.35 2.61 23.13
C ASP A 43 -4.92 1.24 22.83
N THR A 44 -5.69 0.73 23.75
CA THR A 44 -6.38 -0.56 23.62
C THR A 44 -7.51 -0.45 22.61
N GLY A 45 -7.15 -0.37 21.32
CA GLY A 45 -8.12 -0.36 20.24
C GLY A 45 -9.01 -1.60 20.24
N HIS A 46 -9.97 -1.62 19.36
CA HIS A 46 -10.94 -2.72 19.21
C HIS A 46 -10.23 -4.08 19.08
N ARG A 47 -10.51 -4.99 20.01
CA ARG A 47 -9.88 -6.32 20.09
C ARG A 47 -10.82 -7.48 19.82
N GLY A 48 -12.08 -7.20 19.57
CA GLY A 48 -13.11 -8.22 19.35
C GLY A 48 -13.50 -8.40 17.90
N GLY A 49 -14.00 -9.61 17.54
CA GLY A 49 -14.57 -9.89 16.23
C GLY A 49 -13.57 -10.10 15.10
N LEU A 50 -12.27 -10.23 15.40
CA LEU A 50 -11.24 -10.54 14.40
C LEU A 50 -11.11 -12.07 14.22
N PRO A 51 -10.85 -12.56 13.01
CA PRO A 51 -10.66 -13.99 12.76
C PRO A 51 -9.28 -14.51 13.21
N PHE A 52 -8.48 -13.68 13.87
CA PHE A 52 -7.13 -13.95 14.37
C PHE A 52 -6.93 -13.40 15.77
N GLU A 53 -5.91 -13.88 16.46
CA GLU A 53 -5.53 -13.34 17.76
C GLU A 53 -4.76 -12.03 17.62
N LEU A 54 -5.08 -11.01 18.40
CA LEU A 54 -4.33 -9.75 18.49
C LEU A 54 -3.63 -9.66 19.85
N VAL A 55 -2.30 -9.64 19.82
CA VAL A 55 -1.44 -9.51 21.01
C VAL A 55 -0.66 -8.21 20.90
N ASP A 56 -1.00 -7.23 21.68
CA ASP A 56 -0.35 -5.92 21.65
C ASP A 56 0.61 -5.71 22.82
N PHE A 57 1.55 -4.81 22.64
CA PHE A 57 2.45 -4.31 23.68
C PHE A 57 2.47 -2.78 23.71
N LYS A 58 2.81 -2.24 24.87
CA LYS A 58 2.80 -0.79 25.11
C LYS A 58 3.84 -0.09 24.25
N ALA A 59 3.42 0.99 23.61
CA ALA A 59 4.28 1.83 22.79
C ALA A 59 4.17 3.29 23.21
N VAL A 60 5.24 4.05 23.00
CA VAL A 60 5.29 5.48 23.24
C VAL A 60 5.50 6.20 21.91
N ARG A 61 4.73 7.23 21.64
CA ARG A 61 4.92 8.08 20.47
C ARG A 61 6.19 8.90 20.63
N LEU A 62 7.04 8.93 19.59
CA LEU A 62 8.20 9.80 19.58
C LEU A 62 7.75 11.26 19.40
N PRO A 63 8.12 12.18 20.30
CA PRO A 63 7.63 13.57 20.25
C PRO A 63 7.97 14.30 18.94
N LEU A 64 9.18 14.04 18.39
CA LEU A 64 9.68 14.64 17.15
C LEU A 64 9.22 13.90 15.89
N LEU A 65 8.82 12.64 16.01
CA LEU A 65 8.46 11.74 14.91
C LEU A 65 7.06 11.14 15.17
N LYS A 66 6.05 12.01 15.23
CA LYS A 66 4.66 11.63 15.64
C LYS A 66 4.06 10.41 14.91
N GLN A 67 4.55 10.12 13.70
CA GLN A 67 4.15 8.96 12.92
C GLN A 67 4.85 7.66 13.33
N TYR A 68 5.97 7.74 14.07
CA TYR A 68 6.70 6.57 14.54
C TYR A 68 6.47 6.38 16.05
N LYS A 69 6.34 5.13 16.42
CA LYS A 69 6.26 4.68 17.81
C LYS A 69 7.60 4.03 18.16
N THR A 70 8.08 4.24 19.37
CA THR A 70 9.13 3.41 19.94
C THR A 70 8.52 2.52 21.01
N ALA A 71 8.95 1.28 21.06
CA ALA A 71 8.51 0.33 22.06
C ALA A 71 9.58 -0.73 22.26
N GLU A 72 9.75 -1.13 23.47
CA GLU A 72 10.51 -2.31 23.82
C GLU A 72 9.55 -3.29 24.50
N ALA A 73 9.15 -4.31 23.76
CA ALA A 73 8.14 -5.28 24.18
C ALA A 73 8.48 -5.97 25.50
N ARG A 74 9.79 -6.13 25.80
CA ARG A 74 10.29 -6.73 27.05
C ARG A 74 9.88 -5.99 28.31
N TRP A 75 9.57 -4.70 28.22
CA TRP A 75 9.15 -3.90 29.37
C TRP A 75 7.67 -4.03 29.71
N ASP A 76 6.88 -4.62 28.81
CA ASP A 76 5.48 -4.91 29.04
C ASP A 76 5.32 -6.33 29.61
N LYS A 77 5.19 -6.43 30.95
CA LYS A 77 5.06 -7.72 31.63
C LYS A 77 3.83 -8.51 31.17
N HIS A 78 2.72 -7.82 30.95
CA HIS A 78 1.49 -8.47 30.51
C HIS A 78 1.63 -9.08 29.11
N TYR A 79 2.24 -8.33 28.18
CA TYR A 79 2.60 -8.86 26.88
C TYR A 79 3.53 -10.06 26.99
N MET A 80 4.59 -9.96 27.82
CA MET A 80 5.58 -11.03 27.98
C MET A 80 4.99 -12.32 28.55
N GLU A 81 3.99 -12.24 29.43
CA GLU A 81 3.27 -13.39 29.92
C GLU A 81 2.38 -14.00 28.83
N ARG A 82 1.65 -13.17 28.11
CA ARG A 82 0.73 -13.61 27.07
C ARG A 82 1.45 -14.24 25.90
N ILE A 83 2.50 -13.61 25.38
CA ILE A 83 3.21 -14.11 24.20
C ILE A 83 3.88 -15.47 24.43
N LYS A 84 4.28 -15.81 25.65
CA LYS A 84 4.82 -17.13 25.99
C LYS A 84 3.83 -18.26 25.74
N MET A 85 2.52 -18.00 25.87
CA MET A 85 1.46 -18.98 25.66
C MET A 85 1.07 -19.15 24.19
N VAL A 86 1.46 -18.22 23.31
CA VAL A 86 1.13 -18.26 21.89
C VAL A 86 2.12 -19.18 21.16
N PRO A 87 1.70 -20.30 20.60
CA PRO A 87 2.58 -21.17 19.82
C PRO A 87 2.84 -20.57 18.42
N LEU A 88 4.09 -20.56 17.96
CA LEU A 88 4.47 -20.00 16.67
C LEU A 88 5.38 -20.96 15.90
N ASP A 89 5.16 -21.10 14.61
CA ASP A 89 6.00 -21.86 13.69
C ASP A 89 6.92 -20.92 12.87
N ILE A 90 6.47 -19.67 12.64
CA ILE A 90 7.18 -18.67 11.85
C ILE A 90 6.76 -17.26 12.26
N VAL A 91 7.66 -16.31 12.09
CA VAL A 91 7.43 -14.88 12.32
C VAL A 91 7.62 -14.12 11.02
N HIS A 92 6.66 -13.28 10.66
CA HIS A 92 6.75 -12.37 9.52
C HIS A 92 6.48 -10.94 9.99
N THR A 93 7.42 -10.04 9.78
CA THR A 93 7.26 -8.62 10.14
C THR A 93 7.10 -7.75 8.90
N GLN A 94 6.15 -6.82 8.99
CA GLN A 94 5.86 -5.84 7.94
C GLN A 94 6.67 -4.53 8.11
N SER A 95 7.47 -4.44 9.18
CA SER A 95 8.29 -3.25 9.45
C SER A 95 9.53 -3.58 10.28
N PRO A 96 10.63 -2.83 10.12
CA PRO A 96 11.91 -3.10 10.75
C PRO A 96 12.09 -2.44 12.14
N PHE A 97 11.09 -1.72 12.65
CA PHE A 97 11.22 -0.90 13.86
C PHE A 97 10.85 -1.68 15.14
N ALA A 98 9.90 -1.18 15.94
CA ALA A 98 9.52 -1.84 17.20
C ALA A 98 8.97 -3.25 16.96
N ALA A 99 8.10 -3.42 15.97
CA ALA A 99 7.58 -4.73 15.56
C ALA A 99 8.69 -5.63 15.00
N GLY A 100 9.61 -5.09 14.21
CA GLY A 100 10.76 -5.83 13.68
C GLY A 100 11.72 -6.29 14.78
N THR A 101 11.99 -5.43 15.77
CA THR A 101 12.81 -5.78 16.94
C THR A 101 12.19 -6.94 17.73
N GLU A 102 10.87 -6.89 17.95
CA GLU A 102 10.15 -7.96 18.64
C GLU A 102 10.11 -9.25 17.80
N ALA A 103 9.89 -9.13 16.49
CA ALA A 103 9.93 -10.27 15.56
C ALA A 103 11.28 -11.01 15.64
N LEU A 104 12.37 -10.24 15.62
CA LEU A 104 13.71 -10.79 15.73
C LEU A 104 13.94 -11.47 17.08
N ARG A 105 13.47 -10.85 18.18
CA ARG A 105 13.56 -11.46 19.51
C ARG A 105 12.85 -12.81 19.56
N LEU A 106 11.59 -12.87 19.08
CA LEU A 106 10.80 -14.09 19.05
C LEU A 106 11.46 -15.18 18.20
N ALA A 107 11.97 -14.79 17.02
CA ALA A 107 12.64 -15.72 16.12
C ALA A 107 13.92 -16.32 16.75
N VAL A 108 14.70 -15.51 17.45
CA VAL A 108 15.93 -15.98 18.15
C VAL A 108 15.57 -16.85 19.35
N GLU A 109 14.67 -16.39 20.24
CA GLU A 109 14.35 -17.12 21.48
C GLU A 109 13.67 -18.46 21.22
N ARG A 110 12.91 -18.57 20.12
CA ARG A 110 12.18 -19.80 19.77
C ARG A 110 12.86 -20.62 18.69
N ASN A 111 13.96 -20.15 18.14
CA ASN A 111 14.69 -20.76 17.02
C ASN A 111 13.76 -21.09 15.83
N ILE A 112 12.94 -20.10 15.41
CA ILE A 112 12.00 -20.20 14.30
C ILE A 112 12.36 -19.22 13.17
N PRO A 113 11.86 -19.44 11.94
CA PRO A 113 12.15 -18.56 10.82
C PRO A 113 11.62 -17.13 11.01
N LEU A 114 12.35 -16.16 10.46
CA LEU A 114 12.01 -14.75 10.39
C LEU A 114 11.96 -14.27 8.94
N VAL A 115 10.81 -13.78 8.52
CA VAL A 115 10.63 -13.07 7.25
C VAL A 115 10.49 -11.58 7.52
N GLY A 116 11.21 -10.76 6.76
CA GLY A 116 11.09 -9.30 6.83
C GLY A 116 10.52 -8.73 5.53
N MET A 117 9.44 -7.94 5.60
CA MET A 117 8.83 -7.28 4.46
C MET A 117 9.27 -5.82 4.37
N PHE A 118 9.72 -5.40 3.19
CA PHE A 118 10.14 -4.04 2.89
C PHE A 118 9.05 -3.31 2.09
N HIS A 119 8.51 -2.21 2.65
CA HIS A 119 7.37 -1.49 2.08
C HIS A 119 7.67 -0.09 1.57
N SER A 120 8.70 0.59 2.11
CA SER A 120 8.82 2.05 1.97
C SER A 120 10.23 2.52 1.65
N LYS A 121 10.33 3.68 1.02
CA LYS A 121 11.58 4.45 0.88
C LYS A 121 11.91 5.14 2.21
N TYR A 122 12.42 4.39 3.18
CA TYR A 122 12.68 4.89 4.55
C TYR A 122 13.61 6.10 4.59
N GLU A 123 14.58 6.23 3.66
CA GLU A 123 15.49 7.38 3.64
C GLU A 123 14.73 8.69 3.43
N ASP A 124 13.78 8.72 2.51
CA ASP A 124 12.96 9.91 2.25
C ASP A 124 12.14 10.31 3.49
N ASP A 125 11.61 9.31 4.20
CA ASP A 125 10.86 9.54 5.44
C ASP A 125 11.78 10.02 6.56
N PHE A 126 12.98 9.46 6.69
CA PHE A 126 13.97 9.91 7.66
C PHE A 126 14.48 11.32 7.35
N VAL A 127 14.76 11.65 6.07
CA VAL A 127 15.18 13.00 5.68
C VAL A 127 14.11 14.03 6.03
N LYS A 128 12.84 13.74 5.78
CA LYS A 128 11.73 14.62 6.16
C LYS A 128 11.62 14.81 7.67
N ALA A 129 11.90 13.74 8.42
CA ALA A 129 11.75 13.73 9.87
C ALA A 129 12.89 14.45 10.59
N VAL A 130 14.14 14.25 10.15
CA VAL A 130 15.33 14.77 10.84
C VAL A 130 16.01 15.93 10.09
N HIS A 131 15.53 16.30 8.90
CA HIS A 131 16.06 17.37 8.04
C HIS A 131 17.57 17.26 7.76
N SER A 132 18.13 16.03 7.80
CA SER A 132 19.54 15.74 7.60
C SER A 132 19.74 14.43 6.85
N ARG A 133 20.29 14.48 5.64
CA ARG A 133 20.62 13.29 4.84
C ARG A 133 21.63 12.37 5.52
N ARG A 134 22.61 12.93 6.27
CA ARG A 134 23.62 12.12 6.98
C ARG A 134 22.97 11.27 8.07
N ILE A 135 22.08 11.86 8.86
CA ILE A 135 21.36 11.14 9.93
C ILE A 135 20.38 10.13 9.31
N ALA A 136 19.68 10.50 8.23
CA ALA A 136 18.81 9.59 7.48
C ALA A 136 19.57 8.36 6.98
N HIS A 137 20.79 8.54 6.45
CA HIS A 137 21.63 7.44 5.98
C HIS A 137 22.04 6.49 7.13
N ILE A 138 22.30 7.00 8.33
CA ILE A 138 22.53 6.12 9.50
C ILE A 138 21.28 5.30 9.80
N GLY A 139 20.09 5.92 9.74
CA GLY A 139 18.81 5.23 9.90
C GLY A 139 18.61 4.11 8.87
N THR A 140 18.93 4.34 7.59
CA THR A 140 18.84 3.32 6.55
C THR A 140 19.80 2.14 6.77
N ARG A 141 21.00 2.41 7.31
CA ARG A 141 21.94 1.32 7.66
C ARG A 141 21.41 0.43 8.78
N ILE A 142 20.73 1.01 9.78
CA ILE A 142 20.05 0.23 10.85
C ILE A 142 18.93 -0.64 10.26
N VAL A 143 18.17 -0.09 9.32
CA VAL A 143 17.13 -0.83 8.59
C VAL A 143 17.74 -2.00 7.80
N VAL A 144 18.84 -1.75 7.08
CA VAL A 144 19.54 -2.80 6.32
C VAL A 144 20.12 -3.88 7.24
N ASP A 145 20.68 -3.51 8.40
CA ASP A 145 21.18 -4.47 9.39
C ASP A 145 20.06 -5.40 9.88
N PHE A 146 18.87 -4.85 10.15
CA PHE A 146 17.70 -5.67 10.48
C PHE A 146 17.38 -6.70 9.38
N TYR A 147 17.27 -6.26 8.11
CA TYR A 147 16.96 -7.16 7.00
C TYR A 147 18.06 -8.22 6.75
N ASN A 148 19.34 -7.91 6.99
CA ASN A 148 20.42 -8.88 6.89
C ASN A 148 20.27 -10.04 7.90
N ARG A 149 19.55 -9.82 9.00
CA ARG A 149 19.28 -10.83 10.04
C ARG A 149 18.04 -11.66 9.77
N CYS A 150 17.20 -11.30 8.80
CA CYS A 150 16.04 -12.10 8.38
C CYS A 150 16.49 -13.32 7.58
N ASP A 151 15.80 -14.46 7.73
CA ASP A 151 16.05 -15.66 6.92
C ASP A 151 15.68 -15.40 5.46
N GLU A 152 14.55 -14.71 5.23
CA GLU A 152 14.17 -14.18 3.94
C GLU A 152 13.72 -12.72 4.04
N VAL A 153 13.96 -12.00 2.95
CA VAL A 153 13.52 -10.62 2.79
C VAL A 153 12.60 -10.53 1.58
N TRP A 154 11.42 -9.97 1.81
CA TRP A 154 10.41 -9.79 0.78
C TRP A 154 10.18 -8.30 0.51
N THR A 155 9.69 -7.98 -0.67
CA THR A 155 9.28 -6.62 -1.06
C THR A 155 8.07 -6.65 -1.97
N VAL A 156 7.40 -5.50 -2.10
CA VAL A 156 6.12 -5.39 -2.80
C VAL A 156 6.24 -5.09 -4.29
N SER A 157 7.45 -4.82 -4.80
CA SER A 157 7.71 -4.50 -6.22
C SER A 157 9.18 -4.72 -6.59
N GLU A 158 9.47 -4.93 -7.87
CA GLU A 158 10.84 -4.98 -8.41
C GLU A 158 11.61 -3.69 -8.13
N SER A 159 10.98 -2.54 -8.31
CA SER A 159 11.60 -1.25 -8.02
C SER A 159 11.99 -1.05 -6.55
N SER A 160 11.31 -1.72 -5.62
CA SER A 160 11.71 -1.73 -4.20
C SER A 160 12.97 -2.55 -3.97
N VAL A 161 13.27 -3.52 -4.83
CA VAL A 161 14.56 -4.22 -4.81
C VAL A 161 15.69 -3.24 -5.10
N ASP A 162 15.52 -2.37 -6.11
CA ASP A 162 16.53 -1.36 -6.47
C ASP A 162 16.79 -0.40 -5.30
N VAL A 163 15.72 0.06 -4.65
CA VAL A 163 15.84 0.91 -3.44
C VAL A 163 16.61 0.19 -2.33
N MET A 164 16.37 -1.10 -2.08
CA MET A 164 17.13 -1.87 -1.09
C MET A 164 18.60 -1.99 -1.49
N ARG A 165 18.91 -2.13 -2.79
CA ARG A 165 20.28 -2.14 -3.31
C ARG A 165 21.00 -0.82 -3.10
N GLU A 166 20.30 0.32 -3.32
CA GLU A 166 20.79 1.67 -3.03
C GLU A 166 21.12 1.85 -1.55
N TYR A 167 20.28 1.30 -0.65
CA TYR A 167 20.53 1.31 0.80
C TYR A 167 21.68 0.41 1.24
N GLY A 168 22.22 -0.40 0.33
CA GLY A 168 23.36 -1.28 0.60
C GLY A 168 23.02 -2.72 0.96
N TYR A 169 21.72 -3.12 0.88
CA TYR A 169 21.35 -4.53 1.06
C TYR A 169 21.87 -5.37 -0.11
N ARG A 170 22.55 -6.50 0.17
CA ARG A 170 23.15 -7.38 -0.84
C ARG A 170 22.59 -8.82 -0.82
N GLY A 171 21.72 -9.13 0.13
CA GLY A 171 21.06 -10.43 0.21
C GLY A 171 19.99 -10.65 -0.86
N ASP A 172 19.48 -11.88 -0.94
CA ASP A 172 18.37 -12.19 -1.83
C ASP A 172 17.08 -11.50 -1.37
N VAL A 173 16.29 -11.05 -2.35
CA VAL A 173 15.00 -10.40 -2.13
C VAL A 173 13.94 -11.13 -2.96
N GLN A 174 12.82 -11.44 -2.34
CA GLN A 174 11.68 -12.03 -3.01
C GLN A 174 10.61 -10.98 -3.27
N VAL A 175 10.13 -10.88 -4.50
CA VAL A 175 9.04 -9.96 -4.82
C VAL A 175 7.70 -10.65 -4.57
N MET A 176 6.99 -10.14 -3.56
CA MET A 176 5.66 -10.56 -3.15
C MET A 176 4.69 -9.41 -3.40
N LEU A 177 4.10 -9.40 -4.58
CA LEU A 177 3.18 -8.35 -5.00
C LEU A 177 1.94 -8.31 -4.10
N ASN A 178 1.50 -7.11 -3.75
CA ASN A 178 0.26 -6.95 -2.99
C ASN A 178 -0.94 -7.44 -3.82
N GLY A 179 -1.79 -8.21 -3.18
CA GLY A 179 -3.06 -8.64 -3.76
C GLY A 179 -4.14 -7.55 -3.68
N VAL A 180 -5.29 -7.86 -4.23
CA VAL A 180 -6.49 -7.01 -4.17
C VAL A 180 -7.74 -7.85 -3.93
N SER A 181 -8.71 -7.27 -3.20
CA SER A 181 -10.00 -7.93 -2.88
C SER A 181 -11.21 -7.21 -3.48
N MET A 182 -11.01 -6.29 -4.43
CA MET A 182 -12.11 -5.55 -5.04
C MET A 182 -12.98 -6.47 -5.89
N LYS A 183 -14.31 -6.37 -5.70
CA LYS A 183 -15.32 -7.12 -6.47
C LYS A 183 -16.27 -6.16 -7.15
N PRO A 184 -16.76 -6.49 -8.35
CA PRO A 184 -17.80 -5.71 -9.00
C PRO A 184 -19.05 -5.60 -8.12
N VAL A 185 -19.68 -4.43 -8.15
CA VAL A 185 -20.95 -4.17 -7.45
C VAL A 185 -22.14 -4.29 -8.40
N SER A 186 -23.33 -4.35 -7.83
CA SER A 186 -24.59 -4.42 -8.60
C SER A 186 -24.87 -3.11 -9.34
N ARG A 187 -25.79 -3.18 -10.32
CA ARG A 187 -26.25 -2.02 -11.07
C ARG A 187 -26.92 -0.98 -10.18
N GLU A 188 -27.71 -1.42 -9.23
CA GLU A 188 -28.41 -0.57 -8.26
C GLU A 188 -27.42 0.24 -7.42
N LYS A 189 -26.28 -0.39 -7.03
CA LYS A 189 -25.22 0.30 -6.29
C LYS A 189 -24.50 1.36 -7.16
N LEU A 190 -24.30 1.07 -8.45
CA LEU A 190 -23.75 2.06 -9.38
C LEU A 190 -24.68 3.25 -9.55
N ASP A 191 -26.00 3.01 -9.68
CA ASP A 191 -27.00 4.06 -9.85
C ASP A 191 -27.10 4.91 -8.56
N GLU A 192 -27.05 4.28 -7.37
CA GLU A 192 -26.95 4.97 -6.07
C GLU A 192 -25.75 5.91 -6.02
N ILE A 193 -24.56 5.44 -6.41
CA ILE A 193 -23.32 6.23 -6.36
C ILE A 193 -23.33 7.35 -7.40
N ASN A 194 -23.88 7.09 -8.61
CA ASN A 194 -24.08 8.13 -9.61
C ASN A 194 -24.96 9.27 -9.07
N ALA A 195 -26.06 8.93 -8.40
CA ALA A 195 -26.96 9.93 -7.81
C ALA A 195 -26.31 10.64 -6.60
N ARG A 196 -25.70 9.87 -5.69
CA ARG A 196 -25.07 10.39 -4.45
C ARG A 196 -23.99 11.43 -4.73
N PHE A 197 -23.18 11.22 -5.76
CA PHE A 197 -22.05 12.10 -6.10
C PHE A 197 -22.31 12.97 -7.33
N ASP A 198 -23.50 12.97 -7.87
CA ASP A 198 -23.88 13.74 -9.06
C ASP A 198 -22.89 13.56 -10.21
N LEU A 199 -22.63 12.31 -10.58
CA LEU A 199 -21.63 11.97 -11.60
C LEU A 199 -22.17 12.12 -13.03
N GLY A 200 -23.49 12.02 -13.22
CA GLY A 200 -24.12 12.15 -14.53
C GLY A 200 -23.72 11.07 -15.53
N ALA A 201 -23.78 11.41 -16.81
CA ALA A 201 -23.38 10.51 -17.91
C ALA A 201 -21.94 10.72 -18.36
N SER A 202 -21.29 11.81 -17.98
CA SER A 202 -19.92 12.16 -18.40
C SER A 202 -18.90 11.09 -17.99
N PRO A 203 -17.82 10.91 -18.77
CA PRO A 203 -16.69 10.08 -18.37
C PRO A 203 -16.11 10.54 -17.04
N VAL A 204 -15.92 9.61 -16.10
CA VAL A 204 -15.39 9.91 -14.76
C VAL A 204 -13.88 9.69 -14.74
N LEU A 205 -13.13 10.73 -14.38
CA LEU A 205 -11.71 10.69 -14.07
C LEU A 205 -11.59 10.56 -12.54
N LEU A 206 -11.22 9.39 -12.06
CA LEU A 206 -11.17 9.11 -10.63
C LEU A 206 -9.75 9.19 -10.10
N TYR A 207 -9.56 9.88 -9.00
CA TYR A 207 -8.38 9.75 -8.12
C TYR A 207 -8.82 9.25 -6.74
N VAL A 208 -8.09 8.29 -6.19
CA VAL A 208 -8.31 7.75 -4.84
C VAL A 208 -7.00 7.84 -4.06
N GLY A 209 -7.00 8.53 -2.92
CA GLY A 209 -5.81 8.64 -2.09
C GLY A 209 -5.76 9.88 -1.23
N GLN A 210 -4.58 10.13 -0.65
CA GLN A 210 -4.34 11.36 0.11
C GLN A 210 -4.38 12.59 -0.81
N LEU A 211 -5.08 13.64 -0.38
CA LEU A 211 -5.11 14.93 -1.07
C LEU A 211 -3.90 15.77 -0.62
N ASP A 212 -2.76 15.47 -1.22
CA ASP A 212 -1.46 16.05 -0.91
C ASP A 212 -0.72 16.33 -2.23
N TRP A 213 -0.09 17.50 -2.36
CA TRP A 213 0.63 17.90 -3.56
C TRP A 213 1.76 16.96 -3.95
N LYS A 214 2.34 16.22 -2.99
CA LYS A 214 3.33 15.17 -3.28
C LYS A 214 2.80 14.04 -4.20
N LYS A 215 1.47 13.93 -4.34
CA LYS A 215 0.83 12.99 -5.26
C LYS A 215 0.66 13.55 -6.68
N ASN A 216 1.29 14.69 -6.97
CA ASN A 216 1.27 15.37 -8.27
C ASN A 216 -0.14 15.79 -8.72
N LEU A 217 -1.05 16.07 -7.76
CA LEU A 217 -2.44 16.41 -8.03
C LEU A 217 -2.59 17.79 -8.69
N LEU A 218 -1.61 18.68 -8.53
CA LEU A 218 -1.59 19.94 -9.25
C LEU A 218 -1.54 19.69 -10.77
N ASN A 219 -0.73 18.75 -11.22
CA ASN A 219 -0.63 18.39 -12.63
C ASN A 219 -1.97 17.86 -13.18
N LEU A 220 -2.68 17.03 -12.39
CA LEU A 220 -4.01 16.54 -12.76
C LEU A 220 -5.05 17.68 -12.85
N ILE A 221 -5.04 18.64 -11.91
CA ILE A 221 -5.95 19.79 -11.92
C ILE A 221 -5.67 20.68 -13.14
N LEU A 222 -4.40 20.95 -13.45
CA LEU A 222 -4.00 21.72 -14.63
C LEU A 222 -4.40 21.01 -15.92
N ALA A 223 -4.19 19.70 -16.01
CA ALA A 223 -4.62 18.87 -17.13
C ALA A 223 -6.13 18.94 -17.36
N ALA A 224 -6.92 18.85 -16.28
CA ALA A 224 -8.37 19.05 -16.37
C ALA A 224 -8.75 20.45 -16.86
N GLY A 225 -7.96 21.47 -16.53
CA GLY A 225 -8.09 22.80 -17.10
C GLY A 225 -7.89 22.85 -18.61
N GLU A 226 -6.87 22.18 -19.13
CA GLU A 226 -6.62 22.06 -20.58
C GLU A 226 -7.75 21.28 -21.28
N MET A 227 -8.21 20.19 -20.70
CA MET A 227 -9.34 19.40 -21.22
C MET A 227 -10.62 20.26 -21.31
N LYS A 228 -10.92 21.08 -20.29
CA LYS A 228 -12.07 21.98 -20.30
C LYS A 228 -11.94 23.04 -21.40
N LYS A 229 -10.75 23.66 -21.58
CA LYS A 229 -10.48 24.63 -22.65
C LYS A 229 -10.70 24.00 -24.03
N ALA A 230 -10.37 22.73 -24.19
CA ALA A 230 -10.58 21.97 -25.41
C ALA A 230 -12.04 21.51 -25.61
N GLY A 231 -12.96 21.79 -24.67
CA GLY A 231 -14.35 21.39 -24.74
C GLY A 231 -14.61 19.91 -24.47
N THR A 232 -13.67 19.20 -23.87
CA THR A 232 -13.81 17.77 -23.51
C THR A 232 -14.82 17.65 -22.37
N ASP A 233 -15.79 16.73 -22.50
CA ASP A 233 -16.72 16.41 -21.44
C ASP A 233 -16.08 15.40 -20.47
N PHE A 234 -16.14 15.72 -19.16
CA PHE A 234 -15.64 14.84 -18.10
C PHE A 234 -16.20 15.24 -16.72
N ARG A 235 -16.09 14.31 -15.79
CA ARG A 235 -16.29 14.54 -14.35
C ARG A 235 -15.02 14.14 -13.60
N LEU A 236 -14.40 15.07 -12.84
CA LEU A 236 -13.23 14.80 -12.01
C LEU A 236 -13.67 14.46 -10.59
N VAL A 237 -13.26 13.30 -10.07
CA VAL A 237 -13.66 12.82 -8.75
C VAL A 237 -12.41 12.56 -7.90
N PHE A 238 -12.35 13.23 -6.75
CA PHE A 238 -11.32 13.03 -5.72
C PHE A 238 -11.93 12.27 -4.54
N ALA A 239 -11.54 11.02 -4.36
CA ALA A 239 -11.94 10.18 -3.24
C ALA A 239 -10.80 10.09 -2.22
N GLY A 240 -10.95 10.77 -1.10
CA GLY A 240 -9.96 10.82 -0.04
C GLY A 240 -10.00 12.11 0.76
N GLN A 241 -9.00 12.27 1.62
CA GLN A 241 -8.79 13.47 2.42
C GLN A 241 -7.30 13.78 2.51
N GLY A 242 -6.95 15.02 2.83
CA GLY A 242 -5.56 15.45 2.97
C GLY A 242 -5.40 16.92 3.25
N ILE A 243 -4.16 17.30 3.55
CA ILE A 243 -3.83 18.64 4.05
C ILE A 243 -4.00 19.75 2.99
N ASN A 244 -3.93 19.40 1.71
CA ASN A 244 -4.01 20.38 0.62
C ASN A 244 -5.41 20.48 -0.02
N ARG A 245 -6.45 19.90 0.59
CA ARG A 245 -7.80 19.91 0.02
C ARG A 245 -8.30 21.33 -0.27
N GLU A 246 -8.16 22.25 0.67
CA GLU A 246 -8.60 23.65 0.54
C GLU A 246 -7.85 24.36 -0.60
N GLU A 247 -6.53 24.15 -0.69
CA GLU A 247 -5.72 24.70 -1.78
C GLU A 247 -6.13 24.14 -3.15
N MET A 248 -6.49 22.84 -3.20
CA MET A 248 -7.01 22.21 -4.43
C MET A 248 -8.36 22.83 -4.84
N GLU A 249 -9.29 23.04 -3.89
CA GLU A 249 -10.59 23.70 -4.14
C GLU A 249 -10.39 25.12 -4.68
N ASN A 250 -9.46 25.89 -4.10
CA ASN A 250 -9.11 27.21 -4.56
C ASN A 250 -8.57 27.18 -6.01
N LYS A 251 -7.66 26.24 -6.32
CA LYS A 251 -7.10 26.09 -7.68
C LYS A 251 -8.16 25.67 -8.69
N LEU A 252 -9.06 24.78 -8.32
CA LEU A 252 -10.20 24.36 -9.16
C LEU A 252 -11.16 25.51 -9.42
N ASN A 253 -11.41 26.39 -8.43
CA ASN A 253 -12.20 27.60 -8.59
C ASN A 253 -11.55 28.61 -9.56
N GLU A 254 -10.23 28.86 -9.43
CA GLU A 254 -9.48 29.73 -10.37
C GLU A 254 -9.65 29.27 -11.82
N LEU A 255 -9.64 27.95 -12.06
CA LEU A 255 -9.78 27.35 -13.38
C LEU A 255 -11.25 27.16 -13.80
N GLY A 256 -12.21 27.49 -12.92
CA GLY A 256 -13.63 27.27 -13.13
C GLY A 256 -14.00 25.79 -13.27
N LEU A 257 -13.26 24.90 -12.60
CA LEU A 257 -13.44 23.45 -12.66
C LEU A 257 -14.36 22.88 -11.58
N MET A 258 -14.75 23.65 -10.57
CA MET A 258 -15.63 23.19 -9.49
C MET A 258 -16.95 22.56 -9.97
N PRO A 259 -17.64 23.08 -11.01
CA PRO A 259 -18.84 22.44 -11.54
C PRO A 259 -18.58 21.02 -12.10
N HIS A 260 -17.36 20.76 -12.58
CA HIS A 260 -16.93 19.47 -13.10
C HIS A 260 -16.34 18.52 -12.04
N THR A 261 -16.13 19.00 -10.82
CA THR A 261 -15.38 18.29 -9.77
C THR A 261 -16.28 17.83 -8.63
N ARG A 262 -15.98 16.64 -8.09
CA ARG A 262 -16.60 16.13 -6.86
C ARG A 262 -15.54 15.65 -5.89
N PHE A 263 -15.69 16.00 -4.61
CA PHE A 263 -14.91 15.49 -3.50
C PHE A 263 -15.81 14.59 -2.65
N THR A 264 -15.48 13.30 -2.56
CA THR A 264 -16.29 12.35 -1.80
C THR A 264 -15.92 12.30 -0.31
N GLY A 265 -14.75 12.86 0.06
CA GLY A 265 -14.15 12.63 1.36
C GLY A 265 -13.55 11.22 1.47
N HIS A 266 -13.18 10.84 2.70
CA HIS A 266 -12.68 9.50 2.96
C HIS A 266 -13.81 8.45 2.90
N ILE A 267 -13.64 7.43 2.08
CA ILE A 267 -14.61 6.35 1.92
C ILE A 267 -14.12 5.13 2.69
N THR A 268 -14.91 4.67 3.63
CA THR A 268 -14.65 3.46 4.44
C THR A 268 -15.41 2.24 3.93
N GLU A 269 -16.52 2.46 3.21
CA GLU A 269 -17.38 1.40 2.68
C GLU A 269 -16.76 0.80 1.40
N ALA A 270 -16.39 -0.47 1.45
CA ALA A 270 -15.74 -1.17 0.34
C ALA A 270 -16.58 -1.15 -0.94
N ASP A 271 -17.91 -1.35 -0.84
CA ASP A 271 -18.80 -1.36 -2.01
C ASP A 271 -18.95 0.03 -2.64
N THR A 272 -18.96 1.10 -1.83
CA THR A 272 -18.97 2.48 -2.34
C THR A 272 -17.67 2.80 -3.10
N LEU A 273 -16.53 2.38 -2.57
CA LEU A 273 -15.24 2.56 -3.25
C LEU A 273 -15.17 1.72 -4.54
N ALA A 274 -15.62 0.47 -4.49
CA ALA A 274 -15.70 -0.40 -5.66
C ALA A 274 -16.63 0.18 -6.75
N ALA A 275 -17.77 0.74 -6.36
CA ALA A 275 -18.68 1.40 -7.31
C ALA A 275 -18.02 2.62 -7.99
N LEU A 276 -17.24 3.43 -7.27
CA LEU A 276 -16.50 4.54 -7.87
C LEU A 276 -15.45 4.08 -8.88
N TYR A 277 -14.66 3.06 -8.54
CA TYR A 277 -13.73 2.48 -9.51
C TYR A 277 -14.46 1.92 -10.73
N GLN A 278 -15.52 1.13 -10.53
CA GLN A 278 -16.28 0.52 -11.63
C GLN A 278 -16.99 1.56 -12.51
N ARG A 279 -17.38 2.73 -11.95
CA ARG A 279 -17.99 3.83 -12.69
C ARG A 279 -16.97 4.67 -13.45
N ALA A 280 -15.71 4.67 -13.00
CA ALA A 280 -14.66 5.48 -13.61
C ALA A 280 -14.32 5.01 -15.03
N ALA A 281 -14.17 5.96 -15.96
CA ALA A 281 -13.60 5.69 -17.26
C ALA A 281 -12.09 5.43 -17.16
N VAL A 282 -11.39 6.26 -16.39
CA VAL A 282 -9.96 6.07 -16.10
C VAL A 282 -9.67 6.37 -14.62
N TYR A 283 -8.69 5.68 -14.08
CA TYR A 283 -8.07 5.99 -12.81
C TYR A 283 -6.86 6.90 -13.05
N ALA A 284 -7.00 8.18 -12.73
CA ALA A 284 -5.95 9.18 -12.93
C ALA A 284 -4.97 9.15 -11.76
N PHE A 285 -3.78 8.57 -11.95
CA PHE A 285 -2.76 8.41 -10.89
C PHE A 285 -1.41 9.02 -11.30
N PRO A 286 -1.26 10.35 -11.23
CA PRO A 286 -0.06 11.05 -11.68
C PRO A 286 1.11 10.99 -10.70
N SER A 287 1.01 10.23 -9.60
CA SER A 287 2.00 10.20 -8.53
C SER A 287 3.38 9.71 -8.98
N LEU A 288 4.41 10.51 -8.67
CA LEU A 288 5.82 10.13 -8.82
C LEU A 288 6.42 9.56 -7.53
N TYR A 289 5.70 9.70 -6.41
CA TYR A 289 6.18 9.38 -5.09
C TYR A 289 6.00 7.90 -4.71
N ASP A 290 4.91 7.29 -5.16
CA ASP A 290 4.52 5.95 -4.73
C ASP A 290 5.42 4.86 -5.35
N THR A 291 5.66 3.79 -4.59
CA THR A 291 6.47 2.64 -5.05
C THR A 291 5.60 1.46 -5.50
N ALA A 292 4.47 1.21 -4.82
CA ALA A 292 3.52 0.15 -5.16
C ALA A 292 2.13 0.54 -4.67
N SER A 293 1.33 1.12 -5.55
CA SER A 293 0.01 1.60 -5.19
C SER A 293 -1.03 0.48 -5.20
N MET A 294 -1.68 0.27 -4.05
CA MET A 294 -2.83 -0.63 -3.96
C MET A 294 -4.02 -0.11 -4.78
N THR A 295 -4.23 1.21 -4.81
CA THR A 295 -5.35 1.83 -5.52
C THR A 295 -5.29 1.62 -7.04
N VAL A 296 -4.09 1.51 -7.63
CA VAL A 296 -3.90 1.10 -9.04
C VAL A 296 -4.39 -0.34 -9.26
N ARG A 297 -4.08 -1.25 -8.34
CA ARG A 297 -4.53 -2.64 -8.42
C ARG A 297 -6.02 -2.79 -8.15
N GLU A 298 -6.57 -1.96 -7.26
CA GLU A 298 -8.01 -1.88 -6.99
C GLU A 298 -8.79 -1.44 -8.23
N ALA A 299 -8.33 -0.38 -8.91
CA ALA A 299 -8.90 0.06 -10.19
C ALA A 299 -8.83 -1.04 -11.24
N ALA A 300 -7.67 -1.67 -11.40
CA ALA A 300 -7.43 -2.76 -12.34
C ALA A 300 -8.35 -3.96 -12.09
N ALA A 301 -8.61 -4.34 -10.83
CA ALA A 301 -9.49 -5.45 -10.48
C ALA A 301 -10.94 -5.26 -11.00
N LEU A 302 -11.36 -4.01 -11.12
CA LEU A 302 -12.68 -3.63 -11.62
C LEU A 302 -12.68 -3.27 -13.13
N GLY A 303 -11.55 -3.46 -13.81
CA GLY A 303 -11.40 -3.20 -15.24
C GLY A 303 -11.26 -1.73 -15.58
N THR A 304 -10.87 -0.89 -14.62
CA THR A 304 -10.62 0.55 -14.81
C THR A 304 -9.14 0.77 -15.09
N PRO A 305 -8.76 1.16 -16.33
CA PRO A 305 -7.37 1.38 -16.68
C PRO A 305 -6.83 2.65 -16.01
N SER A 306 -5.56 2.60 -15.59
CA SER A 306 -4.89 3.75 -14.99
C SER A 306 -4.22 4.61 -16.05
N VAL A 307 -4.21 5.93 -15.84
CA VAL A 307 -3.34 6.89 -16.54
C VAL A 307 -2.25 7.30 -15.58
N MET A 308 -0.99 7.06 -15.92
CA MET A 308 0.17 7.23 -15.05
C MET A 308 1.31 7.95 -15.76
N VAL A 309 2.20 8.58 -14.98
CA VAL A 309 3.37 9.27 -15.50
C VAL A 309 4.47 8.26 -15.84
N ARG A 310 4.97 8.34 -17.08
CA ARG A 310 6.08 7.52 -17.59
C ARG A 310 7.32 7.70 -16.72
N GLY A 311 7.97 6.60 -16.36
CA GLY A 311 9.15 6.62 -15.50
C GLY A 311 8.85 6.70 -13.98
N ALA A 312 7.60 6.91 -13.59
CA ALA A 312 7.22 6.72 -12.18
C ALA A 312 7.40 5.25 -11.77
N THR A 313 7.84 5.02 -10.55
CA THR A 313 8.09 3.67 -10.02
C THR A 313 6.86 2.76 -10.13
N THR A 314 5.69 3.28 -9.79
CA THR A 314 4.42 2.55 -9.90
C THR A 314 3.96 2.31 -11.34
N ALA A 315 4.43 3.11 -12.29
CA ALA A 315 4.05 2.97 -13.69
C ALA A 315 4.76 1.81 -14.41
N SER A 316 5.77 1.20 -13.80
CA SER A 316 6.50 0.05 -14.37
C SER A 316 5.63 -1.19 -14.66
N ILE A 317 4.44 -1.26 -14.07
CA ILE A 317 3.47 -2.35 -14.32
C ILE A 317 2.52 -2.05 -15.48
N VAL A 318 2.62 -0.85 -16.08
CA VAL A 318 1.74 -0.42 -17.17
C VAL A 318 2.46 -0.57 -18.52
N GLU A 319 1.83 -1.32 -19.41
CA GLU A 319 2.13 -1.40 -20.83
C GLU A 319 1.17 -0.48 -21.57
N ASP A 320 1.71 0.62 -22.15
CA ASP A 320 0.92 1.72 -22.74
C ASP A 320 -0.03 1.24 -23.84
N GLY A 321 -1.34 1.49 -23.66
CA GLY A 321 -2.42 1.08 -24.55
C GLY A 321 -2.85 -0.38 -24.42
N GLU A 322 -2.13 -1.22 -23.61
CA GLU A 322 -2.49 -2.62 -23.38
C GLU A 322 -3.21 -2.85 -22.06
N ASN A 323 -2.69 -2.29 -20.96
CA ASN A 323 -3.27 -2.46 -19.62
C ASN A 323 -3.40 -1.15 -18.82
N GLY A 324 -3.22 -0.02 -19.51
CA GLY A 324 -3.27 1.34 -18.97
C GLY A 324 -2.68 2.31 -19.96
N PHE A 325 -2.48 3.54 -19.55
CA PHE A 325 -1.96 4.61 -20.41
C PHE A 325 -0.82 5.33 -19.70
N LEU A 326 0.22 5.71 -20.47
CA LEU A 326 1.37 6.45 -19.96
C LEU A 326 1.43 7.84 -20.60
N CYS A 327 1.66 8.86 -19.77
CA CYS A 327 1.87 10.23 -20.18
C CYS A 327 3.24 10.75 -19.70
N ASP A 328 3.72 11.83 -20.27
CA ASP A 328 4.83 12.60 -19.73
C ASP A 328 4.34 13.45 -18.54
N ASP A 329 5.29 13.91 -17.69
CA ASP A 329 4.95 14.68 -16.48
C ASP A 329 4.66 16.16 -16.81
N THR A 330 3.67 16.38 -17.67
CA THR A 330 3.17 17.71 -18.01
C THR A 330 1.64 17.73 -18.04
N PRO A 331 0.99 18.86 -17.66
CA PRO A 331 -0.46 18.99 -17.76
C PRO A 331 -1.01 18.73 -19.16
N GLU A 332 -0.31 19.22 -20.17
CA GLU A 332 -0.71 19.12 -21.59
C GLU A 332 -0.73 17.67 -22.06
N ASP A 333 0.32 16.90 -21.73
CA ASP A 333 0.39 15.49 -22.14
C ASP A 333 -0.58 14.62 -21.36
N LEU A 334 -0.72 14.85 -20.05
CA LEU A 334 -1.71 14.19 -19.22
C LEU A 334 -3.14 14.45 -19.74
N ALA A 335 -3.47 15.69 -20.10
CA ALA A 335 -4.76 16.05 -20.72
C ALA A 335 -4.97 15.32 -22.04
N ARG A 336 -3.95 15.31 -22.91
CA ARG A 336 -3.97 14.65 -24.23
C ARG A 336 -4.22 13.16 -24.10
N VAL A 337 -3.49 12.48 -23.19
CA VAL A 337 -3.61 11.03 -22.99
C VAL A 337 -4.97 10.67 -22.39
N ILE A 338 -5.45 11.42 -21.39
CA ILE A 338 -6.78 11.19 -20.79
C ILE A 338 -7.87 11.41 -21.84
N THR A 339 -7.83 12.53 -22.58
CA THR A 339 -8.81 12.83 -23.64
C THR A 339 -8.87 11.72 -24.67
N ARG A 340 -7.71 11.28 -25.18
CA ARG A 340 -7.63 10.16 -26.14
C ARG A 340 -8.27 8.89 -25.53
N ALA A 341 -7.94 8.55 -24.31
CA ALA A 341 -8.47 7.35 -23.67
C ALA A 341 -10.00 7.37 -23.54
N ILE A 342 -10.58 8.48 -23.06
CA ILE A 342 -12.05 8.56 -22.83
C ILE A 342 -12.85 8.78 -24.11
N THR A 343 -12.23 9.16 -25.22
CA THR A 343 -12.89 9.33 -26.52
C THR A 343 -12.75 8.12 -27.45
N ASP A 344 -11.96 7.11 -27.06
CA ASP A 344 -11.80 5.84 -27.77
C ASP A 344 -12.28 4.67 -26.90
N PRO A 345 -13.57 4.27 -27.03
CA PRO A 345 -14.17 3.20 -26.22
C PRO A 345 -13.48 1.84 -26.40
N ASP A 346 -12.93 1.55 -27.59
CA ASP A 346 -12.28 0.27 -27.87
C ASP A 346 -10.92 0.20 -27.19
N ALA A 347 -10.12 1.27 -27.28
CA ALA A 347 -8.85 1.36 -26.54
C ALA A 347 -9.07 1.34 -25.03
N LEU A 348 -10.09 2.04 -24.53
CA LEU A 348 -10.44 2.06 -23.11
C LEU A 348 -10.82 0.67 -22.60
N LYS A 349 -11.68 -0.05 -23.35
CA LYS A 349 -12.09 -1.42 -23.02
C LYS A 349 -10.90 -2.38 -23.05
N LYS A 350 -10.07 -2.33 -24.10
CA LYS A 350 -8.85 -3.16 -24.21
C LYS A 350 -7.93 -2.96 -23.00
N ALA A 351 -7.64 -1.70 -22.68
CA ALA A 351 -6.76 -1.37 -21.55
C ALA A 351 -7.37 -1.80 -20.20
N GLY A 352 -8.68 -1.69 -20.02
CA GLY A 352 -9.38 -2.15 -18.82
C GLY A 352 -9.33 -3.67 -18.65
N GLU A 353 -9.57 -4.43 -19.70
CA GLU A 353 -9.45 -5.90 -19.70
C GLU A 353 -8.01 -6.34 -19.46
N GLY A 354 -7.04 -5.67 -20.09
CA GLY A 354 -5.61 -5.87 -19.88
C GLY A 354 -5.20 -5.60 -18.43
N ALA A 355 -5.65 -4.48 -17.85
CA ALA A 355 -5.39 -4.14 -16.45
C ALA A 355 -5.91 -5.23 -15.50
N LYS A 356 -7.14 -5.68 -15.70
CA LYS A 356 -7.74 -6.74 -14.90
C LYS A 356 -6.95 -8.04 -14.98
N LYS A 357 -6.40 -8.36 -16.14
CA LYS A 357 -5.65 -9.61 -16.39
C LYS A 357 -4.23 -9.57 -15.84
N THR A 358 -3.53 -8.42 -15.94
CA THR A 358 -2.08 -8.36 -15.70
C THR A 358 -1.67 -7.59 -14.45
N ILE A 359 -2.48 -6.61 -14.03
CA ILE A 359 -2.18 -5.75 -12.87
C ILE A 359 -2.91 -6.23 -11.61
N SER A 360 -4.15 -6.70 -11.74
CA SER A 360 -4.93 -7.23 -10.62
C SER A 360 -4.45 -8.63 -10.25
N ILE A 361 -4.07 -8.81 -8.99
CA ILE A 361 -3.65 -10.09 -8.43
C ILE A 361 -4.54 -10.36 -7.20
N PRO A 362 -5.30 -11.46 -7.15
CA PRO A 362 -6.03 -11.83 -5.94
C PRO A 362 -5.09 -12.10 -4.77
N TRP A 363 -5.51 -11.73 -3.55
CA TRP A 363 -4.72 -12.02 -2.35
C TRP A 363 -4.43 -13.51 -2.17
N GLU A 364 -5.38 -14.35 -2.54
CA GLU A 364 -5.22 -15.81 -2.49
C GLU A 364 -3.99 -16.27 -3.27
N GLN A 365 -3.79 -15.74 -4.48
CA GLN A 365 -2.63 -16.08 -5.32
C GLN A 365 -1.30 -15.63 -4.70
N THR A 366 -1.28 -14.45 -4.07
CA THR A 366 -0.09 -13.97 -3.36
C THR A 366 0.17 -14.84 -2.13
N MET A 367 -0.88 -15.20 -1.38
CA MET A 367 -0.74 -16.01 -0.18
C MET A 367 -0.34 -17.45 -0.46
N GLU A 368 -0.76 -18.06 -1.57
CA GLU A 368 -0.27 -19.36 -2.01
C GLU A 368 1.27 -19.38 -2.19
N LYS A 369 1.82 -18.31 -2.77
CA LYS A 369 3.28 -18.16 -2.88
C LYS A 369 3.92 -17.99 -1.50
N ALA A 370 3.32 -17.18 -0.63
CA ALA A 370 3.81 -16.95 0.73
C ALA A 370 3.80 -18.25 1.55
N VAL A 371 2.72 -19.02 1.49
CA VAL A 371 2.59 -20.32 2.19
C VAL A 371 3.70 -21.28 1.78
N LYS A 372 3.96 -21.47 0.49
CA LYS A 372 5.04 -22.34 0.00
C LYS A 372 6.41 -21.91 0.54
N ARG A 373 6.65 -20.60 0.66
CA ARG A 373 7.92 -20.11 1.22
C ARG A 373 7.99 -20.31 2.73
N TYR A 374 6.89 -20.08 3.45
CA TYR A 374 6.82 -20.37 4.88
C TYR A 374 7.09 -21.85 5.18
N GLU A 375 6.47 -22.76 4.43
CA GLU A 375 6.69 -24.21 4.58
C GLU A 375 8.17 -24.58 4.38
N ASN A 376 8.79 -24.03 3.33
CA ASN A 376 10.22 -24.23 3.08
C ASN A 376 11.10 -23.71 4.22
N LEU A 377 10.82 -22.50 4.73
CA LEU A 377 11.58 -21.91 5.82
C LEU A 377 11.42 -22.70 7.14
N ILE A 378 10.21 -23.17 7.43
CA ILE A 378 9.95 -24.01 8.61
C ILE A 378 10.74 -25.31 8.51
N GLU A 379 10.81 -25.92 7.31
CA GLU A 379 11.58 -27.14 7.09
C GLU A 379 13.08 -26.88 7.23
N LEU A 380 13.60 -25.77 6.70
CA LEU A 380 14.99 -25.32 6.94
C LEU A 380 15.28 -25.12 8.43
N GLY A 381 14.30 -24.59 9.18
CA GLY A 381 14.40 -24.47 10.63
C GLY A 381 14.54 -25.80 11.35
N ARG A 382 13.73 -26.79 10.97
CA ARG A 382 13.82 -28.18 11.51
C ARG A 382 15.17 -28.82 11.21
N GLN A 383 15.77 -28.49 10.07
CA GLN A 383 17.10 -28.97 9.66
C GLN A 383 18.27 -28.18 10.28
N GLY A 384 18.00 -27.16 11.10
CA GLY A 384 19.03 -26.30 11.70
C GLY A 384 19.78 -25.40 10.70
N LYS A 385 19.14 -25.07 9.55
CA LYS A 385 19.75 -24.31 8.44
C LYS A 385 19.33 -22.85 8.38
N LEU A 386 18.71 -22.31 9.45
CA LEU A 386 18.36 -20.89 9.53
C LEU A 386 19.62 -20.03 9.70
N LYS A 387 19.50 -18.76 9.29
CA LYS A 387 20.57 -17.78 9.51
C LYS A 387 20.83 -17.56 11.01
N ASP A 388 22.08 -17.30 11.36
CA ASP A 388 22.46 -16.84 12.69
C ASP A 388 22.01 -15.36 12.87
N LYS A 389 20.87 -15.18 13.51
CA LYS A 389 20.23 -13.89 13.73
C LYS A 389 20.90 -13.05 14.84
N SER A 390 21.83 -13.64 15.59
CA SER A 390 22.52 -12.96 16.71
C SER A 390 23.64 -12.03 16.22
N LYS A 391 24.18 -12.27 15.05
CA LYS A 391 25.27 -11.48 14.48
C LYS A 391 24.78 -10.11 14.04
N ARG A 392 25.34 -9.04 14.64
CA ARG A 392 25.23 -7.69 14.12
C ARG A 392 26.32 -7.46 13.10
N LEU A 393 26.00 -6.81 11.99
CA LEU A 393 26.95 -6.44 10.93
C LEU A 393 27.50 -5.02 11.10
N LEU A 394 27.06 -4.29 12.16
CA LEU A 394 27.53 -2.97 12.52
C LEU A 394 28.25 -2.98 13.87
#